data_4aaf633f191edab6214f1c9c6504e837
#
_entry.id   4aaf633f191edab6214f1c9c6504e837
#
_cell.length_a   1.000
_cell.length_b   1.000
_cell.length_c   1.000
_cell.angle_alpha   90.00
_cell.angle_beta   90.00
_cell.angle_gamma   90.00
#
_symmetry.space_group_name_H-M   'P 1'
#
loop_
_entity.id
_entity.type
_entity.pdbx_description
1 polymer ?
#
loop_
_entity_poly.entity_id
_entity_poly.type
_entity_poly.pdbx_seq_one_letter_code
_entity_poly.pdbx_strand_id
1 'polypeptide(L)'
;MKKASIIALTIVSAVVLIALAGVSLYRYYIDSRIQDGGRMENPDTYRAGKDLVEFEWRQNHRNFYSCFSLKFYREKDMPLLTGRFPDQSGDEMRESETDAFSNPIPWQLTWVQWFELQNMLAESDLPAYRKPSPNVQDETDSEIRVIWHTDEGNEIQKFSGSHAEALETLVLSIAEEAYATSNLETE
;
A
#
# COMPACT_ATOMS: atom_id res chain seq x y z
N MET A 1 -22.28 -49.96 19.64
CA MET A 1 -21.11 -49.08 19.34
C MET A 1 -21.12 -48.54 17.91
N LYS A 2 -21.46 -49.27 16.86
CA LYS A 2 -21.39 -48.80 15.45
C LYS A 2 -22.32 -47.58 15.11
N LYS A 3 -23.50 -47.45 15.73
CA LYS A 3 -24.42 -46.32 15.43
C LYS A 3 -23.92 -44.96 15.94
N ALA A 4 -23.29 -44.92 17.13
CA ALA A 4 -22.76 -43.68 17.69
C ALA A 4 -21.59 -43.14 16.86
N SER A 5 -20.72 -44.02 16.34
CA SER A 5 -19.60 -43.64 15.47
C SER A 5 -20.03 -43.07 14.12
N ILE A 6 -21.13 -43.60 13.55
CA ILE A 6 -21.71 -43.12 12.30
C ILE A 6 -22.30 -41.69 12.50
N ILE A 7 -23.03 -41.46 13.58
CA ILE A 7 -23.59 -40.15 13.90
C ILE A 7 -22.48 -39.12 14.13
N ALA A 8 -21.43 -39.46 14.87
CA ALA A 8 -20.28 -38.56 15.09
C ALA A 8 -19.58 -38.21 13.78
N LEU A 9 -19.37 -39.18 12.88
CA LEU A 9 -18.75 -38.95 11.58
C LEU A 9 -19.60 -38.03 10.70
N THR A 10 -20.94 -38.21 10.71
CA THR A 10 -21.86 -37.35 9.94
C THR A 10 -21.83 -35.90 10.43
N ILE A 11 -21.80 -35.70 11.76
CA ILE A 11 -21.74 -34.36 12.35
C ILE A 11 -20.41 -33.67 11.97
N VAL A 12 -19.28 -34.35 12.09
CA VAL A 12 -17.95 -33.81 11.71
C VAL A 12 -17.92 -33.45 10.23
N SER A 13 -18.43 -34.33 9.36
CA SER A 13 -18.50 -34.03 7.91
C SER A 13 -19.38 -32.81 7.60
N ALA A 14 -20.52 -32.67 8.28
CA ALA A 14 -21.40 -31.51 8.11
C ALA A 14 -20.71 -30.20 8.56
N VAL A 15 -20.02 -30.21 9.69
CA VAL A 15 -19.27 -29.03 10.18
C VAL A 15 -18.15 -28.63 9.20
N VAL A 16 -17.40 -29.60 8.67
CA VAL A 16 -16.35 -29.34 7.68
C VAL A 16 -16.93 -28.75 6.39
N LEU A 17 -18.05 -29.29 5.90
CA LEU A 17 -18.72 -28.77 4.70
C LEU A 17 -19.23 -27.34 4.91
N ILE A 18 -19.79 -27.02 6.06
CA ILE A 18 -20.25 -25.67 6.41
C ILE A 18 -19.05 -24.71 6.47
N ALA A 19 -17.95 -25.11 7.07
CA ALA A 19 -16.72 -24.30 7.12
C ALA A 19 -16.15 -24.03 5.72
N LEU A 20 -16.07 -25.05 4.87
CA LEU A 20 -15.60 -24.90 3.48
C LEU A 20 -16.54 -24.02 2.65
N ALA A 21 -17.86 -24.19 2.81
CA ALA A 21 -18.85 -23.32 2.14
C ALA A 21 -18.74 -21.87 2.63
N GLY A 22 -18.50 -21.64 3.93
CA GLY A 22 -18.28 -20.33 4.50
C GLY A 22 -17.03 -19.65 3.93
N VAL A 23 -15.91 -20.36 3.83
CA VAL A 23 -14.69 -19.85 3.20
C VAL A 23 -14.89 -19.55 1.71
N SER A 24 -15.59 -20.42 0.99
CA SER A 24 -15.88 -20.20 -0.43
C SER A 24 -16.82 -19.02 -0.67
N LEU A 25 -17.85 -18.85 0.16
CA LEU A 25 -18.74 -17.71 0.12
C LEU A 25 -18.03 -16.41 0.48
N TYR A 26 -17.14 -16.45 1.46
CA TYR A 26 -16.33 -15.29 1.84
C TYR A 26 -15.39 -14.88 0.71
N ARG A 27 -14.69 -15.84 0.07
CA ARG A 27 -13.86 -15.58 -1.12
C ARG A 27 -14.69 -15.03 -2.27
N TYR A 28 -15.83 -15.67 -2.59
CA TYR A 28 -16.74 -15.19 -3.64
C TYR A 28 -17.22 -13.76 -3.35
N TYR A 29 -17.55 -13.46 -2.11
CA TYR A 29 -17.98 -12.12 -1.69
C TYR A 29 -16.87 -11.09 -1.86
N ILE A 30 -15.63 -11.44 -1.51
CA ILE A 30 -14.45 -10.57 -1.73
C ILE A 30 -14.19 -10.41 -3.23
N ASP A 31 -14.14 -11.51 -3.99
CA ASP A 31 -13.86 -11.47 -5.43
C ASP A 31 -14.98 -10.72 -6.20
N SER A 32 -16.24 -10.89 -5.84
CA SER A 32 -17.33 -10.15 -6.47
C SER A 32 -17.27 -8.64 -6.17
N ARG A 33 -16.85 -8.26 -4.97
CA ARG A 33 -16.64 -6.85 -4.63
C ARG A 33 -15.43 -6.25 -5.36
N ILE A 34 -14.39 -7.04 -5.63
CA ILE A 34 -13.25 -6.64 -6.44
C ILE A 34 -13.67 -6.49 -7.91
N GLN A 35 -14.49 -7.40 -8.45
CA GLN A 35 -14.93 -7.37 -9.84
C GLN A 35 -15.99 -6.29 -10.13
N ASP A 36 -16.87 -5.99 -9.17
CA ASP A 36 -17.93 -4.98 -9.33
C ASP A 36 -17.43 -3.54 -9.19
N GLY A 37 -16.10 -3.32 -9.10
CA GLY A 37 -15.54 -1.97 -8.88
C GLY A 37 -16.06 -1.33 -7.59
N GLY A 38 -16.68 -2.14 -6.74
CA GLY A 38 -17.16 -1.71 -5.44
C GLY A 38 -15.96 -1.31 -4.61
N ARG A 39 -15.85 -0.01 -4.28
CA ARG A 39 -14.92 0.49 -3.26
C ARG A 39 -14.92 -0.52 -2.12
N MET A 40 -13.81 -1.25 -1.93
CA MET A 40 -13.55 -1.87 -0.64
C MET A 40 -13.33 -0.73 0.33
N GLU A 41 -14.43 -0.22 0.86
CA GLU A 41 -14.39 0.75 1.94
C GLU A 41 -13.68 0.04 3.09
N ASN A 42 -12.47 0.50 3.41
CA ASN A 42 -11.79 0.04 4.62
C ASN A 42 -12.70 0.43 5.80
N PRO A 43 -13.26 -0.53 6.56
CA PRO A 43 -14.17 -0.22 7.65
C PRO A 43 -13.59 0.72 8.70
N ASP A 44 -12.24 0.80 8.81
CA ASP A 44 -11.58 1.68 9.75
C ASP A 44 -11.39 3.11 9.19
N THR A 45 -11.25 3.27 7.88
CA THR A 45 -11.22 4.60 7.24
C THR A 45 -12.61 5.19 7.04
N TYR A 46 -13.64 4.36 6.95
CA TYR A 46 -15.02 4.84 6.99
C TYR A 46 -15.33 5.59 8.29
N ARG A 47 -14.68 5.21 9.40
CA ARG A 47 -14.73 5.97 10.68
C ARG A 47 -14.10 7.34 10.60
N ALA A 48 -13.16 7.55 9.69
CA ALA A 48 -12.46 8.82 9.53
C ALA A 48 -13.03 9.71 8.41
N GLY A 49 -13.97 9.20 7.59
CA GLY A 49 -14.54 9.94 6.46
C GLY A 49 -13.54 10.30 5.35
N LYS A 50 -12.39 9.62 5.32
CA LYS A 50 -11.30 9.90 4.38
C LYS A 50 -10.83 8.62 3.71
N ASP A 51 -10.68 8.67 2.37
CA ASP A 51 -10.17 7.57 1.57
C ASP A 51 -8.88 8.01 0.85
N LEU A 52 -7.81 7.22 0.94
CA LEU A 52 -6.54 7.54 0.30
C LEU A 52 -6.67 7.48 -1.22
N VAL A 53 -6.30 8.54 -1.90
CA VAL A 53 -6.27 8.64 -3.37
C VAL A 53 -4.85 8.53 -3.90
N GLU A 54 -3.93 9.27 -3.27
CA GLU A 54 -2.54 9.35 -3.69
C GLU A 54 -1.65 9.59 -2.46
N PHE A 55 -0.52 8.93 -2.45
CA PHE A 55 0.56 9.17 -1.51
C PHE A 55 1.87 9.29 -2.28
N GLU A 56 2.61 10.33 -2.03
CA GLU A 56 3.92 10.56 -2.65
C GLU A 56 4.93 10.91 -1.56
N TRP A 57 6.06 10.21 -1.55
CA TRP A 57 7.16 10.52 -0.68
C TRP A 57 8.43 10.75 -1.49
N ARG A 58 8.99 11.94 -1.36
CA ARG A 58 10.26 12.31 -1.96
C ARG A 58 11.27 12.59 -0.86
N GLN A 59 12.37 11.89 -0.91
CA GLN A 59 13.50 12.10 -0.01
C GLN A 59 14.73 12.43 -0.84
N ASN A 60 15.25 13.63 -0.65
CA ASN A 60 16.47 14.11 -1.29
C ASN A 60 17.56 14.27 -0.25
N HIS A 61 18.56 13.42 -0.31
CA HIS A 61 19.78 13.57 0.48
C HIS A 61 20.88 14.15 -0.39
N ARG A 62 21.69 15.07 0.11
CA ARG A 62 22.85 15.62 -0.64
C ARG A 62 23.87 14.55 -0.99
N ASN A 63 23.98 13.50 -0.19
CA ASN A 63 24.76 12.31 -0.50
C ASN A 63 23.82 11.31 -1.18
N PHE A 64 23.96 11.11 -2.46
CA PHE A 64 23.09 10.38 -3.40
C PHE A 64 22.56 9.00 -2.97
N TYR A 65 23.05 8.41 -1.89
CA TYR A 65 22.79 7.04 -1.47
C TYR A 65 21.47 6.80 -0.69
N SER A 66 20.73 7.84 -0.35
CA SER A 66 19.45 7.70 0.34
C SER A 66 18.31 8.53 -0.27
N CYS A 67 18.43 8.80 -1.56
CA CYS A 67 17.38 9.50 -2.29
C CYS A 67 16.36 8.47 -2.79
N PHE A 68 15.11 8.60 -2.40
CA PHE A 68 14.03 7.85 -3.02
C PHE A 68 12.88 8.77 -3.43
N SER A 69 12.10 8.31 -4.38
CA SER A 69 10.88 8.99 -4.81
C SER A 69 9.86 7.92 -5.17
N LEU A 70 8.86 7.74 -4.33
CA LEU A 70 7.82 6.75 -4.48
C LEU A 70 6.47 7.43 -4.56
N LYS A 71 5.64 6.98 -5.50
CA LYS A 71 4.29 7.46 -5.69
C LYS A 71 3.32 6.29 -5.74
N PHE A 72 2.46 6.23 -4.76
CA PHE A 72 1.35 5.28 -4.62
C PHE A 72 0.08 5.99 -5.07
N TYR A 73 -0.70 5.36 -5.93
CA TYR A 73 -1.94 5.97 -6.45
C TYR A 73 -2.92 4.89 -6.92
N ARG A 74 -4.16 5.28 -7.15
CA ARG A 74 -5.16 4.39 -7.73
C ARG A 74 -5.50 4.82 -9.15
N GLU A 75 -5.52 3.85 -10.05
CA GLU A 75 -6.02 4.03 -11.40
C GLU A 75 -7.04 2.93 -11.71
N LYS A 76 -8.26 3.30 -12.09
CA LYS A 76 -9.35 2.36 -12.40
C LYS A 76 -9.55 1.29 -11.31
N ASP A 77 -9.57 1.72 -10.06
CA ASP A 77 -9.72 0.87 -8.87
C ASP A 77 -8.59 -0.15 -8.63
N MET A 78 -7.43 0.05 -9.24
CA MET A 78 -6.21 -0.71 -8.92
C MET A 78 -5.22 0.17 -8.17
N PRO A 79 -4.67 -0.30 -7.06
CA PRO A 79 -3.59 0.37 -6.37
C PRO A 79 -2.26 0.10 -7.10
N LEU A 80 -1.53 1.16 -7.38
CA LEU A 80 -0.31 1.16 -8.19
C LEU A 80 0.81 1.91 -7.47
N LEU A 81 2.04 1.53 -7.78
CA LEU A 81 3.26 2.16 -7.29
C LEU A 81 4.20 2.47 -8.45
N THR A 82 4.75 3.68 -8.47
CA THR A 82 5.86 4.04 -9.36
C THR A 82 6.96 4.73 -8.58
N GLY A 83 8.16 4.71 -9.12
CA GLY A 83 9.25 5.50 -8.57
C GLY A 83 10.57 4.75 -8.49
N ARG A 84 11.45 5.23 -7.62
CA ARG A 84 12.77 4.66 -7.37
C ARG A 84 13.07 4.62 -5.88
N PHE A 85 13.76 3.59 -5.43
CA PHE A 85 14.16 3.41 -4.04
C PHE A 85 15.46 2.58 -3.96
N PRO A 86 16.25 2.72 -2.87
CA PRO A 86 17.41 1.86 -2.64
C PRO A 86 16.96 0.44 -2.31
N ASP A 87 17.73 -0.57 -2.73
CA ASP A 87 17.55 -1.92 -2.25
C ASP A 87 17.87 -2.03 -0.75
N GLN A 88 17.60 -3.19 -0.13
CA GLN A 88 17.81 -3.40 1.30
C GLN A 88 19.28 -3.27 1.74
N SER A 89 20.24 -3.44 0.83
CA SER A 89 21.66 -3.25 1.09
C SER A 89 22.07 -1.78 0.98
N GLY A 90 21.29 -0.96 0.28
CA GLY A 90 21.60 0.42 -0.05
C GLY A 90 22.60 0.57 -1.21
N ASP A 91 23.01 -0.54 -1.82
CA ASP A 91 24.05 -0.55 -2.86
C ASP A 91 23.47 -0.32 -4.26
N GLU A 92 22.22 -0.67 -4.48
CA GLU A 92 21.54 -0.54 -5.77
C GLU A 92 20.25 0.28 -5.67
N MET A 93 19.96 1.03 -6.72
CA MET A 93 18.71 1.74 -6.88
C MET A 93 17.78 0.93 -7.77
N ARG A 94 16.59 0.64 -7.28
CA ARG A 94 15.49 0.02 -8.02
C ARG A 94 14.56 1.09 -8.54
N GLU A 95 14.19 1.00 -9.79
CA GLU A 95 13.38 2.02 -10.46
C GLU A 95 12.32 1.35 -11.33
N SER A 96 11.14 1.97 -11.41
CA SER A 96 10.10 1.56 -12.36
C SER A 96 10.63 1.68 -13.77
N GLU A 97 10.44 0.63 -14.57
CA GLU A 97 10.71 0.67 -16.01
C GLU A 97 9.93 1.81 -16.67
N THR A 98 10.40 2.25 -17.83
CA THR A 98 9.70 3.27 -18.61
C THR A 98 9.24 2.70 -19.94
N ASP A 99 8.08 3.14 -20.41
CA ASP A 99 7.57 2.81 -21.74
C ASP A 99 8.31 3.61 -22.85
N ALA A 100 7.95 3.36 -24.11
CA ALA A 100 8.51 4.06 -25.27
C ALA A 100 8.30 5.60 -25.24
N PHE A 101 7.40 6.09 -24.39
CA PHE A 101 7.11 7.51 -24.22
C PHE A 101 7.73 8.08 -22.94
N SER A 102 8.61 7.30 -22.27
CA SER A 102 9.26 7.65 -21.01
C SER A 102 8.29 7.80 -19.82
N ASN A 103 7.13 7.12 -19.88
CA ASN A 103 6.25 7.02 -18.73
C ASN A 103 6.65 5.82 -17.86
N PRO A 104 6.66 5.96 -16.54
CA PRO A 104 6.98 4.83 -15.67
C PRO A 104 5.91 3.75 -15.78
N ILE A 105 6.34 2.49 -15.93
CA ILE A 105 5.47 1.32 -15.89
C ILE A 105 5.20 1.00 -14.41
N PRO A 106 3.95 1.09 -13.94
CA PRO A 106 3.67 0.92 -12.53
C PRO A 106 3.75 -0.54 -12.11
N TRP A 107 4.23 -0.75 -10.89
CA TRP A 107 4.06 -2.02 -10.18
C TRP A 107 2.67 -2.09 -9.57
N GLN A 108 2.03 -3.23 -9.68
CA GLN A 108 0.73 -3.47 -9.09
C GLN A 108 0.87 -3.79 -7.60
N LEU A 109 0.05 -3.13 -6.79
CA LEU A 109 -0.05 -3.41 -5.36
C LEU A 109 -1.23 -4.32 -5.06
N THR A 110 -1.15 -5.02 -3.96
CA THR A 110 -2.31 -5.68 -3.36
C THR A 110 -3.15 -4.66 -2.58
N TRP A 111 -4.44 -4.93 -2.44
CA TRP A 111 -5.31 -4.11 -1.60
C TRP A 111 -4.90 -4.14 -0.12
N VAL A 112 -4.27 -5.22 0.34
CA VAL A 112 -3.74 -5.31 1.71
C VAL A 112 -2.65 -4.27 1.92
N GLN A 113 -1.66 -4.20 1.03
CA GLN A 113 -0.59 -3.20 1.08
C GLN A 113 -1.13 -1.76 1.04
N TRP A 114 -2.14 -1.52 0.18
CA TRP A 114 -2.80 -0.22 0.10
C TRP A 114 -3.46 0.19 1.41
N PHE A 115 -4.21 -0.73 2.04
CA PHE A 115 -4.89 -0.45 3.31
C PHE A 115 -3.93 -0.34 4.48
N GLU A 116 -2.83 -1.09 4.50
CA GLU A 116 -1.78 -0.94 5.51
C GLU A 116 -1.17 0.46 5.44
N LEU A 117 -0.84 0.94 4.23
CA LEU A 117 -0.35 2.31 4.03
C LEU A 117 -1.38 3.35 4.48
N GLN A 118 -2.63 3.19 4.09
CA GLN A 118 -3.72 4.10 4.44
C GLN A 118 -3.94 4.18 5.96
N ASN A 119 -3.95 3.04 6.66
CA ASN A 119 -4.09 2.98 8.12
C ASN A 119 -2.89 3.64 8.81
N MET A 120 -1.68 3.32 8.38
CA MET A 120 -0.46 3.93 8.92
C MET A 120 -0.49 5.45 8.78
N LEU A 121 -0.90 5.97 7.62
CA LEU A 121 -1.03 7.42 7.39
C LEU A 121 -2.12 8.07 8.26
N ALA A 122 -3.24 7.38 8.46
CA ALA A 122 -4.35 7.89 9.27
C ALA A 122 -4.00 7.96 10.77
N GLU A 123 -3.13 7.05 11.24
CA GLU A 123 -2.70 6.95 12.65
C GLU A 123 -1.42 7.77 12.93
N SER A 124 -0.69 8.17 11.88
CA SER A 124 0.58 8.88 12.04
C SER A 124 0.37 10.35 12.40
N ASP A 125 1.03 10.80 13.46
CA ASP A 125 1.15 12.23 13.82
C ASP A 125 2.37 12.83 13.10
N LEU A 126 2.24 13.02 11.77
CA LEU A 126 3.31 13.54 10.95
C LEU A 126 3.38 15.07 11.08
N PRO A 127 4.58 15.64 11.30
CA PRO A 127 4.75 17.09 11.36
C PRO A 127 4.49 17.74 10.00
N ALA A 128 3.86 18.90 10.01
CA ALA A 128 3.64 19.68 8.78
C ALA A 128 4.97 19.96 8.05
N TYR A 129 4.95 19.81 6.73
CA TYR A 129 6.12 20.04 5.91
C TYR A 129 6.61 21.49 6.04
N ARG A 130 7.90 21.64 6.29
CA ARG A 130 8.61 22.92 6.23
C ARG A 130 9.78 22.76 5.27
N LYS A 131 9.81 23.62 4.25
CA LYS A 131 10.91 23.61 3.30
C LYS A 131 12.24 23.88 4.03
N PRO A 132 13.28 23.05 3.82
CA PRO A 132 14.59 23.26 4.42
C PRO A 132 15.16 24.63 4.12
N SER A 133 15.87 25.20 5.09
CA SER A 133 16.56 26.48 4.88
C SER A 133 17.72 26.29 3.90
N PRO A 134 17.90 27.16 2.90
CA PRO A 134 18.99 27.04 1.94
C PRO A 134 20.40 27.16 2.59
N ASN A 135 20.46 27.65 3.82
CA ASN A 135 21.68 27.86 4.55
C ASN A 135 22.12 26.70 5.47
N VAL A 136 21.27 25.65 5.60
CA VAL A 136 21.59 24.46 6.40
C VAL A 136 22.13 23.37 5.48
N GLN A 137 23.42 23.04 5.65
CA GLN A 137 24.14 22.19 4.70
C GLN A 137 23.80 20.69 4.81
N ASP A 138 23.24 20.22 5.94
CA ASP A 138 23.02 18.80 6.24
C ASP A 138 21.56 18.42 6.41
N GLU A 139 20.61 19.28 6.03
CA GLU A 139 19.19 19.01 6.18
C GLU A 139 18.68 18.14 5.02
N THR A 140 18.18 16.96 5.35
CA THR A 140 17.47 16.09 4.39
C THR A 140 16.15 16.73 4.03
N ASP A 141 15.93 16.99 2.74
CA ASP A 141 14.62 17.43 2.26
C ASP A 141 13.75 16.19 2.06
N SER A 142 12.81 15.97 2.97
CA SER A 142 11.90 14.85 2.95
C SER A 142 10.47 15.36 2.98
N GLU A 143 9.79 15.32 1.82
CA GLU A 143 8.42 15.76 1.63
C GLU A 143 7.51 14.56 1.42
N ILE A 144 6.47 14.46 2.25
CA ILE A 144 5.35 13.54 2.08
C ILE A 144 4.14 14.35 1.63
N ARG A 145 3.52 13.96 0.52
CA ARG A 145 2.28 14.52 0.01
C ARG A 145 1.20 13.45 0.02
N VAL A 146 0.07 13.75 0.64
CA VAL A 146 -1.08 12.86 0.74
C VAL A 146 -2.30 13.54 0.15
N ILE A 147 -3.05 12.81 -0.67
CA ILE A 147 -4.34 13.25 -1.19
C ILE A 147 -5.40 12.31 -0.64
N TRP A 148 -6.30 12.87 0.15
CA TRP A 148 -7.48 12.20 0.68
C TRP A 148 -8.71 12.57 -0.12
N HIS A 149 -9.58 11.61 -0.37
CA HIS A 149 -10.94 11.89 -0.81
C HIS A 149 -11.86 12.01 0.42
N THR A 150 -12.61 13.08 0.49
CA THR A 150 -13.58 13.37 1.56
C THR A 150 -14.93 13.68 0.93
N ASP A 151 -15.97 13.79 1.73
CA ASP A 151 -17.31 14.20 1.25
C ASP A 151 -17.32 15.60 0.62
N GLU A 152 -16.36 16.45 0.98
CA GLU A 152 -16.19 17.82 0.45
C GLU A 152 -15.29 17.87 -0.80
N GLY A 153 -14.68 16.75 -1.19
CA GLY A 153 -13.75 16.64 -2.32
C GLY A 153 -12.36 16.20 -1.91
N ASN A 154 -11.34 16.48 -2.74
CA ASN A 154 -9.98 16.08 -2.47
C ASN A 154 -9.27 17.07 -1.55
N GLU A 155 -8.78 16.59 -0.43
CA GLU A 155 -7.92 17.31 0.52
C GLU A 155 -6.46 16.95 0.27
N ILE A 156 -5.59 17.96 0.11
CA ILE A 156 -4.15 17.77 -0.07
C ILE A 156 -3.44 18.17 1.21
N GLN A 157 -2.66 17.24 1.77
CA GLN A 157 -1.85 17.47 2.96
C GLN A 157 -0.38 17.26 2.61
N LYS A 158 0.51 18.03 3.27
CA LYS A 158 1.96 17.92 3.14
C LYS A 158 2.60 17.80 4.51
N PHE A 159 3.45 16.80 4.65
CA PHE A 159 4.15 16.48 5.90
C PHE A 159 5.66 16.39 5.66
N SER A 160 6.42 16.54 6.74
CA SER A 160 7.84 16.21 6.74
C SER A 160 8.02 14.71 6.95
N GLY A 161 8.81 14.06 6.10
CA GLY A 161 9.21 12.67 6.28
C GLY A 161 10.31 12.48 7.33
N SER A 162 10.89 13.59 7.85
CA SER A 162 11.84 13.51 8.94
C SER A 162 11.15 12.92 10.18
N HIS A 163 11.71 11.86 10.75
CA HIS A 163 11.14 11.16 11.91
C HIS A 163 9.94 10.24 11.62
N ALA A 164 9.70 9.87 10.36
CA ALA A 164 8.65 8.93 9.97
C ALA A 164 9.19 7.50 9.76
N GLU A 165 10.09 7.02 10.62
CA GLU A 165 10.81 5.75 10.46
C GLU A 165 9.90 4.53 10.25
N ALA A 166 8.79 4.45 11.00
CA ALA A 166 7.84 3.35 10.85
C ALA A 166 7.14 3.37 9.48
N LEU A 167 6.77 4.55 9.01
CA LEU A 167 6.16 4.74 7.69
C LEU A 167 7.18 4.48 6.58
N GLU A 168 8.44 4.91 6.75
CA GLU A 168 9.52 4.63 5.80
C GLU A 168 9.76 3.13 5.65
N THR A 169 9.84 2.42 6.76
CA THR A 169 9.98 0.96 6.77
C THR A 169 8.85 0.26 6.02
N LEU A 170 7.60 0.66 6.27
CA LEU A 170 6.44 0.11 5.57
C LEU A 170 6.49 0.40 4.07
N VAL A 171 6.73 1.66 3.70
CA VAL A 171 6.75 2.11 2.30
C VAL A 171 7.83 1.38 1.49
N LEU A 172 9.04 1.24 2.06
CA LEU A 172 10.13 0.51 1.41
C LEU A 172 9.86 -1.00 1.34
N SER A 173 9.27 -1.60 2.36
CA SER A 173 8.85 -3.02 2.32
C SER A 173 7.82 -3.28 1.22
N ILE A 174 6.80 -2.43 1.10
CA ILE A 174 5.80 -2.54 0.03
C ILE A 174 6.48 -2.39 -1.36
N ALA A 175 7.41 -1.45 -1.50
CA ALA A 175 8.11 -1.23 -2.76
C ALA A 175 8.97 -2.44 -3.17
N GLU A 176 9.68 -3.05 -2.22
CA GLU A 176 10.46 -4.28 -2.44
C GLU A 176 9.59 -5.45 -2.89
N GLU A 177 8.47 -5.68 -2.22
CA GLU A 177 7.54 -6.75 -2.57
C GLU A 177 6.93 -6.54 -3.96
N ALA A 178 6.50 -5.32 -4.27
CA ALA A 178 5.93 -4.97 -5.58
C ALA A 178 6.96 -5.15 -6.71
N TYR A 179 8.21 -4.72 -6.50
CA TYR A 179 9.31 -4.93 -7.43
C TYR A 179 9.61 -6.42 -7.65
N ALA A 180 9.70 -7.20 -6.57
CA ALA A 180 9.98 -8.64 -6.67
C ALA A 180 8.88 -9.40 -7.44
N THR A 181 7.61 -9.02 -7.21
CA THR A 181 6.46 -9.65 -7.89
C THR A 181 6.47 -9.34 -9.39
N SER A 182 6.76 -8.10 -9.78
CA SER A 182 6.77 -7.69 -11.18
C SER A 182 7.85 -8.42 -12.01
N ASN A 183 8.99 -8.75 -11.40
CA ASN A 183 10.08 -9.46 -12.09
C ASN A 183 9.80 -10.96 -12.27
N LEU A 184 8.92 -11.56 -11.45
CA LEU A 184 8.52 -12.96 -11.60
C LEU A 184 7.52 -13.19 -12.76
N GLU A 185 6.79 -12.16 -13.17
CA GLU A 185 5.82 -12.25 -14.28
C GLU A 185 6.48 -12.09 -15.66
N THR A 186 7.75 -11.70 -15.72
CA THR A 186 8.50 -11.45 -16.97
C THR A 186 9.40 -12.61 -17.39
N GLU A 187 9.55 -13.68 -16.59
CA GLU A 187 10.24 -14.94 -16.92
C GLU A 187 9.23 -16.01 -17.40
#